data_fdbc24dbf7c90a795c9c5bbe713aaf0a
#
_entry.id   fdbc24dbf7c90a795c9c5bbe713aaf0a
#
_cell.length_a   1.000
_cell.length_b   1.000
_cell.length_c   1.000
_cell.angle_alpha   90.00
_cell.angle_beta   90.00
_cell.angle_gamma   90.00
#
_symmetry.space_group_name_H-M   'P 1'
#
loop_
_entity.id
_entity.type
_entity.pdbx_description
1 polymer ?
#
loop_
_entity_poly.entity_id
_entity_poly.type
_entity_poly.pdbx_seq_one_letter_code
_entity_poly.pdbx_strand_id
1 'polypeptide(L)'
;EISLGLVGSEMCIRDRGETSVDVSQLVKPENLVYERPKLLTDAVMHYCPGCSHGVVHKLVAESIEEMGMKDRTVGVAPVGCAVFAYNYLDVDFQEAAHGRAPALATAIKRLNPDHLVFTYQGDGDLAAIGTAETIHAANRGENITIIFINNAIYGMTGGQMAPTTLVGMPTTTCPAGRNVELNGYPLNITNLLKELPGVCYVTRQSVHTPGNIRKAKKAILKGFNNSMNRKGTSIIEIVSTCNSGWKKSPEQSNKWLEENMFPQYPLGDLKDI
;
A
#
# COMPACT_ATOMS: atom_id res chain seq x y z
N GLU A 1 23.56 -8.59 30.50
CA GLU A 1 23.93 -9.34 29.28
C GLU A 1 22.88 -10.43 29.07
N ILE A 2 21.92 -10.19 28.16
CA ILE A 2 21.02 -11.26 27.73
C ILE A 2 21.77 -11.98 26.62
N SER A 3 22.16 -13.19 26.88
CA SER A 3 22.80 -14.07 25.92
C SER A 3 21.85 -14.30 24.73
N LEU A 4 22.19 -13.75 23.57
CA LEU A 4 21.51 -13.93 22.28
C LEU A 4 21.64 -15.35 21.70
N GLY A 5 21.96 -16.36 22.54
CA GLY A 5 22.25 -17.71 22.11
C GLY A 5 21.09 -18.71 22.07
N LEU A 6 19.84 -18.32 22.35
CA LEU A 6 18.73 -19.28 22.50
C LEU A 6 17.44 -18.91 21.78
N VAL A 7 17.50 -18.12 20.72
CA VAL A 7 16.36 -17.91 19.82
C VAL A 7 16.77 -18.44 18.46
N GLY A 8 16.65 -19.71 18.26
CA GLY A 8 16.98 -20.34 17.00
C GLY A 8 16.47 -21.76 16.95
N SER A 9 16.67 -22.37 15.83
CA SER A 9 16.29 -23.72 15.43
C SER A 9 16.52 -24.83 16.45
N GLU A 10 17.41 -24.65 17.44
CA GLU A 10 17.73 -25.68 18.43
C GLU A 10 16.64 -25.89 19.50
N MET A 11 15.84 -24.86 19.83
CA MET A 11 14.77 -25.00 20.83
C MET A 11 13.55 -25.74 20.29
N CYS A 12 13.33 -25.71 18.98
CA CYS A 12 12.24 -26.46 18.33
C CYS A 12 12.62 -27.93 18.04
N ILE A 13 13.92 -28.26 18.04
CA ILE A 13 14.43 -29.60 17.70
C ILE A 13 14.56 -30.49 18.94
N ARG A 14 14.82 -29.92 20.13
CA ARG A 14 15.03 -30.71 21.37
C ARG A 14 13.77 -31.30 21.99
N ASP A 15 12.60 -30.79 21.68
CA ASP A 15 11.32 -31.28 22.22
C ASP A 15 10.66 -32.41 21.40
N ARG A 16 11.24 -32.79 20.27
CA ARG A 16 10.77 -33.93 19.48
C ARG A 16 11.88 -34.98 19.46
N GLY A 17 11.69 -36.04 20.23
CA GLY A 17 12.60 -37.18 20.28
C GLY A 17 13.05 -37.61 18.88
N GLU A 18 14.34 -37.74 18.73
CA GLU A 18 15.16 -38.38 17.69
C GLU A 18 14.45 -38.86 16.40
N THR A 19 13.94 -37.95 15.60
CA THR A 19 13.94 -38.12 14.17
C THR A 19 14.60 -36.86 13.58
N SER A 20 15.91 -36.94 13.35
CA SER A 20 16.60 -35.96 12.52
C SER A 20 15.99 -36.04 11.11
N VAL A 21 14.96 -35.25 10.89
CA VAL A 21 14.45 -35.05 9.51
C VAL A 21 15.56 -34.35 8.77
N ASP A 22 16.16 -35.05 7.80
CA ASP A 22 17.11 -34.40 6.90
C ASP A 22 16.41 -33.29 6.15
N VAL A 23 16.62 -32.06 6.60
CA VAL A 23 16.00 -30.84 6.06
C VAL A 23 16.31 -30.70 4.56
N SER A 24 17.46 -31.25 4.10
CA SER A 24 17.82 -31.23 2.68
C SER A 24 16.84 -32.05 1.80
N GLN A 25 16.19 -33.06 2.38
CA GLN A 25 15.17 -33.85 1.67
C GLN A 25 13.80 -33.17 1.60
N LEU A 26 13.54 -32.19 2.48
CA LEU A 26 12.30 -31.42 2.51
C LEU A 26 12.41 -30.15 1.65
N VAL A 27 13.60 -29.54 1.61
CA VAL A 27 13.89 -28.32 0.84
C VAL A 27 14.31 -28.71 -0.57
N LYS A 28 13.35 -29.17 -1.36
CA LYS A 28 13.54 -29.48 -2.79
C LYS A 28 12.82 -28.44 -3.65
N PRO A 29 13.34 -28.11 -4.84
CA PRO A 29 12.67 -27.17 -5.76
C PRO A 29 11.20 -27.49 -6.03
N GLU A 30 10.86 -28.79 -6.13
CA GLU A 30 9.48 -29.25 -6.34
C GLU A 30 8.54 -29.01 -5.16
N ASN A 31 9.09 -28.80 -3.95
CA ASN A 31 8.34 -28.49 -2.73
C ASN A 31 8.22 -26.97 -2.49
N LEU A 32 8.73 -26.15 -3.40
CA LEU A 32 8.66 -24.70 -3.29
C LEU A 32 7.20 -24.23 -3.41
N VAL A 33 6.63 -23.77 -2.30
CA VAL A 33 5.26 -23.25 -2.25
C VAL A 33 5.22 -21.74 -2.51
N TYR A 34 6.27 -21.03 -2.11
CA TYR A 34 6.39 -19.59 -2.25
C TYR A 34 7.85 -19.14 -2.29
N GLU A 35 8.19 -18.29 -3.22
CA GLU A 35 9.47 -17.59 -3.29
C GLU A 35 9.27 -16.09 -3.11
N ARG A 36 10.19 -15.45 -2.38
CA ARG A 36 10.19 -13.99 -2.23
C ARG A 36 10.39 -13.34 -3.59
N PRO A 37 9.62 -12.29 -3.96
CA PRO A 37 9.83 -11.58 -5.22
C PRO A 37 11.26 -11.08 -5.36
N LYS A 38 11.87 -11.30 -6.52
CA LYS A 38 13.25 -10.86 -6.82
C LYS A 38 13.36 -9.34 -6.95
N LEU A 39 12.23 -8.68 -7.25
CA LEU A 39 12.13 -7.22 -7.29
C LEU A 39 12.17 -6.56 -5.91
N LEU A 40 11.98 -7.31 -4.83
CA LEU A 40 12.23 -6.78 -3.48
C LEU A 40 13.72 -6.84 -3.19
N THR A 41 14.34 -5.68 -2.96
CA THR A 41 15.73 -5.57 -2.56
C THR A 41 15.96 -6.16 -1.16
N ASP A 42 17.24 -6.36 -0.79
CA ASP A 42 17.60 -6.83 0.57
C ASP A 42 17.66 -5.69 1.62
N ALA A 43 17.27 -4.47 1.22
CA ALA A 43 17.23 -3.35 2.14
C ALA A 43 16.22 -3.60 3.28
N VAL A 44 16.66 -3.35 4.51
CA VAL A 44 15.79 -3.44 5.68
C VAL A 44 14.75 -2.33 5.61
N MET A 45 13.48 -2.71 5.61
CA MET A 45 12.39 -1.75 5.57
C MET A 45 12.29 -0.97 6.88
N HIS A 46 12.16 0.35 6.79
CA HIS A 46 12.04 1.26 7.93
C HIS A 46 10.65 1.29 8.58
N TYR A 47 9.68 0.59 7.99
CA TYR A 47 8.30 0.61 8.50
C TYR A 47 8.20 0.03 9.90
N CYS A 48 7.22 0.53 10.66
CA CYS A 48 6.92 0.01 11.99
C CYS A 48 6.60 -1.49 11.93
N PRO A 49 7.04 -2.29 12.91
CA PRO A 49 6.66 -3.70 13.00
C PRO A 49 5.13 -3.88 12.96
N GLY A 50 4.64 -4.74 12.07
CA GLY A 50 3.20 -4.95 11.86
C GLY A 50 2.50 -3.94 10.95
N CYS A 51 3.24 -3.00 10.35
CA CYS A 51 2.70 -2.08 9.36
C CYS A 51 2.38 -2.78 8.03
N SER A 52 1.29 -2.40 7.38
CA SER A 52 0.84 -3.01 6.12
C SER A 52 1.71 -2.67 4.91
N HIS A 53 2.53 -1.62 4.95
CA HIS A 53 3.33 -1.17 3.79
C HIS A 53 4.21 -2.27 3.20
N GLY A 54 4.90 -3.06 4.06
CA GLY A 54 5.76 -4.16 3.59
C GLY A 54 5.00 -5.22 2.79
N VAL A 55 3.77 -5.54 3.21
CA VAL A 55 2.90 -6.46 2.47
C VAL A 55 2.51 -5.87 1.12
N VAL A 56 2.13 -4.59 1.07
CA VAL A 56 1.73 -3.93 -0.19
C VAL A 56 2.90 -3.85 -1.16
N HIS A 57 4.11 -3.49 -0.70
CA HIS A 57 5.32 -3.50 -1.55
C HIS A 57 5.61 -4.88 -2.15
N LYS A 58 5.44 -5.94 -1.35
CA LYS A 58 5.53 -7.31 -1.85
C LYS A 58 4.53 -7.57 -2.97
N LEU A 59 3.27 -7.15 -2.82
CA LEU A 59 2.24 -7.36 -3.84
C LEU A 59 2.53 -6.55 -5.12
N VAL A 60 3.09 -5.35 -4.98
CA VAL A 60 3.55 -4.53 -6.13
C VAL A 60 4.67 -5.26 -6.86
N ALA A 61 5.70 -5.74 -6.14
CA ALA A 61 6.80 -6.49 -6.71
C ALA A 61 6.32 -7.74 -7.46
N GLU A 62 5.49 -8.58 -6.81
CA GLU A 62 4.90 -9.77 -7.42
C GLU A 62 4.10 -9.46 -8.69
N SER A 63 3.35 -8.35 -8.69
CA SER A 63 2.54 -7.96 -9.85
C SER A 63 3.40 -7.50 -11.03
N ILE A 64 4.48 -6.76 -10.78
CA ILE A 64 5.43 -6.32 -11.81
C ILE A 64 6.18 -7.53 -12.41
N GLU A 65 6.62 -8.48 -11.57
CA GLU A 65 7.26 -9.72 -12.02
C GLU A 65 6.33 -10.57 -12.86
N GLU A 66 5.09 -10.76 -12.43
CA GLU A 66 4.08 -11.55 -13.15
C GLU A 66 3.78 -10.96 -14.55
N MET A 67 3.88 -9.64 -14.69
CA MET A 67 3.74 -8.95 -15.97
C MET A 67 5.02 -8.92 -16.82
N GLY A 68 6.16 -9.33 -16.28
CA GLY A 68 7.46 -9.23 -16.96
C GLY A 68 7.89 -7.79 -17.28
N MET A 69 7.51 -6.82 -16.42
CA MET A 69 7.66 -5.40 -16.70
C MET A 69 8.82 -4.73 -15.94
N LYS A 70 9.72 -5.49 -15.32
CA LYS A 70 10.83 -4.93 -14.51
C LYS A 70 11.52 -3.75 -15.18
N ASP A 71 12.06 -3.95 -16.37
CA ASP A 71 12.91 -2.98 -17.07
C ASP A 71 12.11 -1.84 -17.76
N ARG A 72 10.80 -1.86 -17.63
CA ARG A 72 9.88 -0.86 -18.19
C ARG A 72 8.86 -0.40 -17.13
N THR A 73 9.26 -0.34 -15.88
CA THR A 73 8.43 0.17 -14.78
C THR A 73 9.08 1.37 -14.14
N VAL A 74 8.29 2.41 -13.95
CA VAL A 74 8.69 3.59 -13.19
C VAL A 74 7.70 3.81 -12.05
N GLY A 75 8.19 3.68 -10.83
CA GLY A 75 7.46 4.08 -9.64
C GLY A 75 7.63 5.56 -9.33
N VAL A 76 6.60 6.20 -8.81
CA VAL A 76 6.72 7.56 -8.30
C VAL A 76 6.53 7.52 -6.79
N ALA A 77 7.63 7.80 -6.07
CA ALA A 77 7.63 7.83 -4.61
C ALA A 77 6.96 9.11 -4.10
N PRO A 78 6.18 9.02 -3.02
CA PRO A 78 5.47 10.13 -2.40
C PRO A 78 6.34 10.83 -1.36
N VAL A 79 5.76 11.77 -0.64
CA VAL A 79 6.28 12.20 0.67
C VAL A 79 5.37 11.62 1.77
N GLY A 80 5.97 10.94 2.75
CA GLY A 80 5.30 10.25 3.85
C GLY A 80 5.98 8.93 4.16
N CYS A 81 5.27 7.99 4.82
CA CYS A 81 5.85 6.71 5.22
C CYS A 81 6.51 5.93 4.06
N ALA A 82 6.02 6.07 2.85
CA ALA A 82 6.54 5.35 1.69
C ALA A 82 7.61 6.14 0.88
N VAL A 83 8.16 7.22 1.43
CA VAL A 83 9.18 8.03 0.74
C VAL A 83 10.36 7.20 0.26
N PHE A 84 10.80 6.20 1.03
CA PHE A 84 11.93 5.32 0.68
C PHE A 84 11.53 4.09 -0.15
N ALA A 85 10.36 4.10 -0.82
CA ALA A 85 9.92 2.98 -1.66
C ALA A 85 10.97 2.57 -2.71
N TYR A 86 11.73 3.54 -3.22
CA TYR A 86 12.83 3.33 -4.16
C TYR A 86 13.99 2.49 -3.60
N ASN A 87 14.14 2.36 -2.29
CA ASN A 87 15.12 1.47 -1.69
C ASN A 87 14.66 0.01 -1.65
N TYR A 88 13.36 -0.26 -1.77
CA TYR A 88 12.77 -1.57 -1.51
C TYR A 88 12.34 -2.31 -2.78
N LEU A 89 12.20 -1.59 -3.89
CA LEU A 89 11.77 -2.15 -5.17
C LEU A 89 12.86 -1.90 -6.22
N ASP A 90 13.35 -2.97 -6.84
CA ASP A 90 14.37 -2.93 -7.89
C ASP A 90 13.75 -2.61 -9.27
N VAL A 91 13.19 -1.40 -9.36
CA VAL A 91 12.70 -0.75 -10.60
C VAL A 91 13.09 0.72 -10.56
N ASP A 92 12.96 1.42 -11.67
CA ASP A 92 13.20 2.86 -11.70
C ASP A 92 12.19 3.61 -10.83
N PHE A 93 12.70 4.58 -10.09
CA PHE A 93 11.88 5.46 -9.26
C PHE A 93 12.23 6.93 -9.47
N GLN A 94 11.20 7.76 -9.41
CA GLN A 94 11.34 9.21 -9.28
C GLN A 94 10.62 9.66 -8.02
N GLU A 95 11.30 10.38 -7.14
CA GLU A 95 10.67 11.02 -5.98
C GLU A 95 9.96 12.29 -6.41
N ALA A 96 8.71 12.46 -5.99
CA ALA A 96 7.93 13.67 -6.22
C ALA A 96 7.92 14.56 -4.97
N ALA A 97 7.84 15.87 -5.17
CA ALA A 97 7.46 16.78 -4.09
C ALA A 97 6.07 16.36 -3.53
N HIS A 98 5.85 16.65 -2.25
CA HIS A 98 4.64 16.24 -1.52
C HIS A 98 3.36 16.62 -2.27
N GLY A 99 2.52 15.61 -2.55
CA GLY A 99 1.27 15.73 -3.29
C GLY A 99 1.42 15.85 -4.81
N ARG A 100 2.62 15.82 -5.37
CA ARG A 100 2.87 16.01 -6.80
C ARG A 100 3.09 14.72 -7.58
N ALA A 101 2.99 13.55 -6.93
CA ALA A 101 3.21 12.26 -7.57
C ALA A 101 2.33 12.03 -8.83
N PRO A 102 1.02 12.33 -8.86
CA PRO A 102 0.21 12.15 -10.06
C PRO A 102 0.61 13.06 -11.22
N ALA A 103 1.08 14.29 -10.94
CA ALA A 103 1.56 15.21 -11.97
C ALA A 103 2.86 14.70 -12.61
N LEU A 104 3.81 14.23 -11.78
CA LEU A 104 5.07 13.67 -12.26
C LEU A 104 4.83 12.37 -13.03
N ALA A 105 4.00 11.46 -12.51
CA ALA A 105 3.61 10.23 -13.18
C ALA A 105 2.95 10.50 -14.55
N THR A 106 2.12 11.54 -14.67
CA THR A 106 1.55 12.00 -15.94
C THR A 106 2.64 12.32 -16.95
N ALA A 107 3.64 13.11 -16.57
CA ALA A 107 4.74 13.48 -17.46
C ALA A 107 5.55 12.25 -17.89
N ILE A 108 5.93 11.40 -16.94
CA ILE A 108 6.69 10.16 -17.21
C ILE A 108 5.92 9.26 -18.17
N LYS A 109 4.62 9.02 -17.91
CA LYS A 109 3.79 8.13 -18.74
C LYS A 109 3.60 8.67 -20.16
N ARG A 110 3.44 9.97 -20.31
CA ARG A 110 3.28 10.59 -21.63
C ARG A 110 4.57 10.52 -22.47
N LEU A 111 5.73 10.68 -21.83
CA LEU A 111 7.04 10.55 -22.49
C LEU A 111 7.42 9.09 -22.76
N ASN A 112 6.94 8.16 -21.93
CA ASN A 112 7.24 6.73 -22.03
C ASN A 112 5.93 5.91 -22.05
N PRO A 113 5.17 5.96 -23.16
CA PRO A 113 3.83 5.39 -23.20
C PRO A 113 3.77 3.86 -23.01
N ASP A 114 4.88 3.17 -23.29
CA ASP A 114 5.00 1.71 -23.16
C ASP A 114 5.58 1.26 -21.82
N HIS A 115 5.81 2.19 -20.89
CA HIS A 115 6.22 1.87 -19.53
C HIS A 115 5.00 1.74 -18.60
N LEU A 116 5.10 0.83 -17.66
CA LEU A 116 4.21 0.80 -16.50
C LEU A 116 4.59 1.95 -15.58
N VAL A 117 3.66 2.86 -15.32
CA VAL A 117 3.87 3.98 -14.39
C VAL A 117 2.85 3.92 -13.28
N PHE A 118 3.31 3.92 -12.05
CA PHE A 118 2.44 3.93 -10.88
C PHE A 118 2.90 4.94 -9.83
N THR A 119 1.96 5.45 -9.06
CA THR A 119 2.25 6.21 -7.84
C THR A 119 1.94 5.36 -6.61
N TYR A 120 2.65 5.61 -5.52
CA TYR A 120 2.39 4.97 -4.24
C TYR A 120 2.26 6.04 -3.17
N GLN A 121 1.05 6.35 -2.70
CA GLN A 121 0.75 7.55 -1.92
C GLN A 121 -0.02 7.23 -0.64
N GLY A 122 0.28 7.94 0.45
CA GLY A 122 -0.55 7.94 1.65
C GLY A 122 -1.71 8.94 1.55
N ASP A 123 -2.59 8.92 2.54
CA ASP A 123 -3.77 9.78 2.60
C ASP A 123 -3.42 11.28 2.72
N GLY A 124 -2.36 11.62 3.43
CA GLY A 124 -1.87 12.99 3.48
C GLY A 124 -1.30 13.47 2.15
N ASP A 125 -0.60 12.63 1.44
CA ASP A 125 -0.01 12.95 0.14
C ASP A 125 -1.08 13.09 -0.94
N LEU A 126 -1.99 12.12 -1.05
CA LEU A 126 -3.00 12.08 -2.10
C LEU A 126 -4.22 12.95 -1.80
N ALA A 127 -4.78 12.85 -0.59
CA ALA A 127 -6.10 13.41 -0.26
C ALA A 127 -6.03 14.74 0.50
N ALA A 128 -4.83 15.23 0.83
CA ALA A 128 -4.62 16.56 1.37
C ALA A 128 -3.91 17.45 0.35
N ILE A 129 -2.58 17.51 0.39
CA ILE A 129 -1.80 18.43 -0.43
C ILE A 129 -1.86 18.09 -1.93
N GLY A 130 -2.09 16.83 -2.31
CA GLY A 130 -2.13 16.33 -3.69
C GLY A 130 -3.54 16.18 -4.27
N THR A 131 -4.58 16.70 -3.62
CA THR A 131 -5.96 16.52 -4.08
C THR A 131 -6.19 17.05 -5.49
N ALA A 132 -5.68 18.23 -5.81
CA ALA A 132 -5.84 18.85 -7.13
C ALA A 132 -5.13 18.02 -8.22
N GLU A 133 -3.89 17.62 -7.99
CA GLU A 133 -3.09 16.82 -8.94
C GLU A 133 -3.75 15.46 -9.19
N THR A 134 -4.26 14.83 -8.14
CA THR A 134 -4.97 13.56 -8.22
C THR A 134 -6.25 13.69 -9.05
N ILE A 135 -7.08 14.68 -8.74
CA ILE A 135 -8.33 14.93 -9.48
C ILE A 135 -8.04 15.22 -10.94
N HIS A 136 -7.08 16.11 -11.24
CA HIS A 136 -6.77 16.47 -12.61
C HIS A 136 -6.14 15.34 -13.43
N ALA A 137 -5.25 14.53 -12.86
CA ALA A 137 -4.70 13.36 -13.52
C ALA A 137 -5.79 12.32 -13.80
N ALA A 138 -6.63 12.04 -12.82
CA ALA A 138 -7.74 11.10 -12.93
C ALA A 138 -8.80 11.58 -13.95
N ASN A 139 -9.17 12.86 -13.92
CA ASN A 139 -10.15 13.42 -14.86
C ASN A 139 -9.66 13.38 -16.33
N ARG A 140 -8.34 13.58 -16.55
CA ARG A 140 -7.75 13.44 -17.89
C ARG A 140 -7.65 12.00 -18.37
N GLY A 141 -7.88 11.02 -17.51
CA GLY A 141 -7.73 9.61 -17.86
C GLY A 141 -6.28 9.22 -18.13
N GLU A 142 -5.34 9.76 -17.36
CA GLU A 142 -3.94 9.40 -17.51
C GLU A 142 -3.75 7.89 -17.29
N ASN A 143 -3.01 7.23 -18.17
CA ASN A 143 -2.80 5.78 -18.11
C ASN A 143 -1.80 5.40 -17.02
N ILE A 144 -2.11 5.74 -15.79
CA ILE A 144 -1.31 5.45 -14.59
C ILE A 144 -2.13 4.66 -13.57
N THR A 145 -1.44 3.95 -12.70
CA THR A 145 -2.06 3.30 -11.55
C THR A 145 -1.69 4.04 -10.28
N ILE A 146 -2.68 4.47 -9.52
CA ILE A 146 -2.51 5.12 -8.22
C ILE A 146 -2.76 4.09 -7.13
N ILE A 147 -1.72 3.73 -6.37
CA ILE A 147 -1.83 2.91 -5.17
C ILE A 147 -1.93 3.85 -3.99
N PHE A 148 -3.06 3.83 -3.34
CA PHE A 148 -3.41 4.74 -2.27
C PHE A 148 -3.51 4.02 -0.94
N ILE A 149 -2.66 4.36 0.02
CA ILE A 149 -2.67 3.79 1.37
C ILE A 149 -3.46 4.70 2.30
N ASN A 150 -4.63 4.24 2.73
CA ASN A 150 -5.51 4.94 3.65
C ASN A 150 -5.44 4.30 5.03
N ASN A 151 -4.77 4.95 5.95
CA ASN A 151 -4.68 4.56 7.36
C ASN A 151 -5.29 5.61 8.32
N ALA A 152 -6.00 6.59 7.78
CA ALA A 152 -6.74 7.62 8.51
C ALA A 152 -5.89 8.51 9.42
N ILE A 153 -4.56 8.63 9.17
CA ILE A 153 -3.67 9.42 10.03
C ILE A 153 -2.34 9.75 9.33
N TYR A 154 -1.72 10.88 9.63
CA TYR A 154 -0.33 11.16 9.21
C TYR A 154 0.64 10.35 10.07
N GLY A 155 0.97 9.13 9.63
CA GLY A 155 1.81 8.21 10.41
C GLY A 155 3.25 8.69 10.60
N MET A 156 3.90 9.15 9.53
CA MET A 156 5.33 9.51 9.52
C MET A 156 5.66 10.67 10.48
N THR A 157 4.79 11.65 10.55
CA THR A 157 5.05 12.90 11.30
C THR A 157 4.56 12.86 12.74
N GLY A 158 4.03 11.74 13.21
CA GLY A 158 3.67 11.55 14.61
C GLY A 158 2.16 11.53 14.92
N GLY A 159 1.32 11.20 13.94
CA GLY A 159 -0.08 10.87 14.18
C GLY A 159 -1.04 12.06 14.17
N GLN A 160 -0.81 13.05 13.31
CA GLN A 160 -1.73 14.16 13.11
C GLN A 160 -2.99 13.72 12.35
N MET A 161 -4.04 14.53 12.45
CA MET A 161 -5.29 14.29 11.76
C MET A 161 -5.10 14.44 10.24
N ALA A 162 -5.46 13.40 9.49
CA ALA A 162 -5.51 13.39 8.04
C ALA A 162 -6.92 13.75 7.52
N PRO A 163 -7.10 14.06 6.24
CA PRO A 163 -8.44 14.27 5.67
C PRO A 163 -9.36 13.05 5.86
N THR A 164 -8.79 11.85 5.85
CA THR A 164 -9.47 10.57 5.99
C THR A 164 -9.74 10.13 7.42
N THR A 165 -9.23 10.83 8.43
CA THR A 165 -9.43 10.51 9.87
C THR A 165 -10.90 10.40 10.20
N LEU A 166 -11.30 9.33 10.89
CA LEU A 166 -12.69 9.04 11.25
C LEU A 166 -13.24 10.05 12.26
N VAL A 167 -14.57 10.24 12.25
CA VAL A 167 -15.25 11.02 13.30
C VAL A 167 -15.01 10.36 14.66
N GLY A 168 -14.67 11.16 15.66
CA GLY A 168 -14.34 10.69 17.00
C GLY A 168 -12.96 10.03 17.16
N MET A 169 -12.21 9.82 16.09
CA MET A 169 -10.86 9.23 16.14
C MET A 169 -9.88 10.24 16.72
N PRO A 170 -9.22 9.94 17.87
CA PRO A 170 -8.21 10.82 18.45
C PRO A 170 -6.91 10.81 17.66
N THR A 171 -6.29 11.97 17.54
CA THR A 171 -5.02 12.19 16.88
C THR A 171 -4.16 13.18 17.68
N THR A 172 -2.88 13.33 17.34
CA THR A 172 -2.01 14.28 18.06
C THR A 172 -2.42 15.73 17.89
N THR A 173 -3.07 16.10 16.79
CA THR A 173 -3.61 17.44 16.55
C THR A 173 -5.08 17.60 16.96
N CYS A 174 -5.76 16.52 17.29
CA CYS A 174 -7.13 16.51 17.77
C CYS A 174 -7.32 15.41 18.86
N PRO A 175 -6.80 15.62 20.09
CA PRO A 175 -6.78 14.61 21.15
C PRO A 175 -8.19 14.16 21.60
N ALA A 176 -9.18 15.05 21.51
CA ALA A 176 -10.58 14.74 21.83
C ALA A 176 -11.30 13.93 20.73
N GLY A 177 -10.61 13.66 19.62
CA GLY A 177 -11.21 13.01 18.45
C GLY A 177 -11.77 14.02 17.44
N ARG A 178 -11.79 13.62 16.15
CA ARG A 178 -12.33 14.46 15.07
C ARG A 178 -13.77 14.88 15.36
N ASN A 179 -14.01 16.17 15.38
CA ASN A 179 -15.34 16.77 15.54
C ASN A 179 -15.80 17.32 14.19
N VAL A 180 -17.00 16.97 13.76
CA VAL A 180 -17.53 17.36 12.44
C VAL A 180 -17.74 18.87 12.32
N GLU A 181 -18.16 19.54 13.39
CA GLU A 181 -18.38 20.99 13.38
C GLU A 181 -17.09 21.79 13.23
N LEU A 182 -16.00 21.29 13.81
CA LEU A 182 -14.70 21.98 13.79
C LEU A 182 -13.81 21.52 12.63
N ASN A 183 -13.86 20.22 12.28
CA ASN A 183 -12.88 19.58 11.41
C ASN A 183 -13.52 19.06 10.10
N GLY A 184 -14.84 19.14 9.95
CA GLY A 184 -15.58 18.56 8.82
C GLY A 184 -15.59 17.04 8.82
N TYR A 185 -16.25 16.46 7.82
CA TYR A 185 -16.37 15.02 7.64
C TYR A 185 -15.09 14.37 7.11
N PRO A 186 -14.86 13.07 7.36
CA PRO A 186 -13.82 12.30 6.69
C PRO A 186 -13.98 12.35 5.18
N LEU A 187 -12.90 12.65 4.46
CA LEU A 187 -12.91 12.71 3.01
C LEU A 187 -12.85 11.28 2.42
N ASN A 188 -13.90 10.89 1.71
CA ASN A 188 -13.93 9.66 0.94
C ASN A 188 -13.51 9.98 -0.52
N ILE A 189 -12.21 10.16 -0.72
CA ILE A 189 -11.65 10.62 -1.99
C ILE A 189 -11.91 9.63 -3.14
N THR A 190 -11.91 8.32 -2.89
CA THR A 190 -12.16 7.31 -3.92
C THR A 190 -13.60 7.33 -4.43
N ASN A 191 -14.57 7.63 -3.56
CA ASN A 191 -15.95 7.84 -3.98
C ASN A 191 -16.12 9.09 -4.87
N LEU A 192 -15.30 10.12 -4.65
CA LEU A 192 -15.29 11.29 -5.52
C LEU A 192 -14.62 10.96 -6.86
N LEU A 193 -13.49 10.27 -6.83
CA LEU A 193 -12.72 9.97 -8.04
C LEU A 193 -13.42 8.98 -8.97
N LYS A 194 -14.26 8.06 -8.46
CA LYS A 194 -14.99 7.10 -9.30
C LYS A 194 -15.96 7.78 -10.27
N GLU A 195 -16.45 8.98 -9.96
CA GLU A 195 -17.38 9.71 -10.81
C GLU A 195 -16.69 10.38 -12.01
N LEU A 196 -15.37 10.47 -12.01
CA LEU A 196 -14.60 11.09 -13.09
C LEU A 196 -14.59 10.19 -14.34
N PRO A 197 -14.85 10.75 -15.54
CA PRO A 197 -14.96 9.98 -16.77
C PRO A 197 -13.63 9.31 -17.18
N GLY A 198 -12.48 9.92 -16.85
CA GLY A 198 -11.16 9.39 -17.17
C GLY A 198 -10.70 8.22 -16.29
N VAL A 199 -11.47 7.87 -15.26
CA VAL A 199 -11.16 6.76 -14.35
C VAL A 199 -11.85 5.49 -14.82
N CYS A 200 -11.07 4.45 -15.10
CA CYS A 200 -11.60 3.16 -15.57
C CYS A 200 -11.79 2.14 -14.43
N TYR A 201 -11.00 2.23 -13.36
CA TYR A 201 -11.07 1.29 -12.25
C TYR A 201 -10.84 1.98 -10.92
N VAL A 202 -11.74 1.76 -9.97
CA VAL A 202 -11.59 2.18 -8.57
C VAL A 202 -11.98 1.02 -7.68
N THR A 203 -11.08 0.63 -6.79
CA THR A 203 -11.35 -0.44 -5.84
C THR A 203 -10.80 -0.09 -4.46
N ARG A 204 -11.42 -0.64 -3.45
CA ARG A 204 -10.98 -0.55 -2.07
C ARG A 204 -10.71 -1.92 -1.54
N GLN A 205 -9.47 -2.16 -1.15
CA GLN A 205 -8.97 -3.45 -0.69
C GLN A 205 -8.33 -3.30 0.69
N SER A 206 -7.90 -4.41 1.28
CA SER A 206 -7.12 -4.44 2.52
C SER A 206 -6.15 -5.62 2.48
N VAL A 207 -5.15 -5.61 3.37
CA VAL A 207 -4.14 -6.66 3.46
C VAL A 207 -4.04 -7.29 4.86
N HIS A 208 -5.09 -7.15 5.68
CA HIS A 208 -5.11 -7.61 7.07
C HIS A 208 -5.34 -9.13 7.22
N THR A 209 -5.80 -9.81 6.17
CA THR A 209 -5.98 -11.28 6.16
C THR A 209 -5.42 -11.90 4.88
N PRO A 210 -5.05 -13.20 4.89
CA PRO A 210 -4.55 -13.88 3.68
C PRO A 210 -5.54 -13.83 2.50
N GLY A 211 -6.86 -13.88 2.78
CA GLY A 211 -7.90 -13.73 1.76
C GLY A 211 -7.89 -12.35 1.11
N ASN A 212 -7.75 -11.30 1.92
CA ASN A 212 -7.70 -9.93 1.43
C ASN A 212 -6.37 -9.61 0.74
N ILE A 213 -5.24 -10.17 1.18
CA ILE A 213 -3.95 -10.07 0.49
C ILE A 213 -4.08 -10.56 -0.96
N ARG A 214 -4.71 -11.72 -1.19
CA ARG A 214 -4.93 -12.26 -2.54
C ARG A 214 -5.83 -11.35 -3.39
N LYS A 215 -6.87 -10.75 -2.78
CA LYS A 215 -7.75 -9.79 -3.48
C LYS A 215 -7.00 -8.52 -3.84
N ALA A 216 -6.22 -7.97 -2.91
CA ALA A 216 -5.40 -6.79 -3.14
C ALA A 216 -4.37 -7.01 -4.27
N LYS A 217 -3.69 -8.17 -4.31
CA LYS A 217 -2.80 -8.53 -5.42
C LYS A 217 -3.52 -8.50 -6.77
N LYS A 218 -4.69 -9.15 -6.86
CA LYS A 218 -5.49 -9.15 -8.09
C LYS A 218 -5.89 -7.74 -8.53
N ALA A 219 -6.24 -6.88 -7.58
CA ALA A 219 -6.61 -5.50 -7.84
C ALA A 219 -5.41 -4.68 -8.38
N ILE A 220 -4.22 -4.84 -7.78
CA ILE A 220 -2.99 -4.18 -8.25
C ILE A 220 -2.65 -4.64 -9.67
N LEU A 221 -2.64 -5.94 -9.90
CA LEU A 221 -2.37 -6.52 -11.23
C LEU A 221 -3.37 -6.02 -12.28
N LYS A 222 -4.66 -5.94 -11.94
CA LYS A 222 -5.70 -5.38 -12.81
C LYS A 222 -5.46 -3.92 -13.13
N GLY A 223 -5.13 -3.09 -12.13
CA GLY A 223 -4.80 -1.68 -12.32
C GLY A 223 -3.61 -1.48 -13.25
N PHE A 224 -2.55 -2.26 -13.06
CA PHE A 224 -1.38 -2.25 -13.92
C PHE A 224 -1.72 -2.65 -15.37
N ASN A 225 -2.49 -3.69 -15.56
CA ASN A 225 -2.97 -4.10 -16.89
C ASN A 225 -3.83 -3.01 -17.56
N ASN A 226 -4.71 -2.34 -16.82
CA ASN A 226 -5.51 -1.24 -17.35
C ASN A 226 -4.62 -0.09 -17.84
N SER A 227 -3.59 0.28 -17.04
CA SER A 227 -2.60 1.30 -17.42
C SER A 227 -1.86 0.93 -18.71
N MET A 228 -1.41 -0.32 -18.84
CA MET A 228 -0.72 -0.80 -20.04
C MET A 228 -1.63 -0.90 -21.26
N ASN A 229 -2.89 -1.25 -21.06
CA ASN A 229 -3.91 -1.30 -22.11
C ASN A 229 -4.56 0.06 -22.42
N ARG A 230 -4.05 1.16 -21.84
CA ARG A 230 -4.49 2.54 -22.09
C ARG A 230 -5.99 2.77 -21.84
N LYS A 231 -6.52 2.12 -20.81
CA LYS A 231 -7.95 2.24 -20.45
C LYS A 231 -8.27 3.50 -19.64
N GLY A 232 -7.27 4.22 -19.16
CA GLY A 232 -7.39 5.37 -18.26
C GLY A 232 -6.79 5.13 -16.88
N THR A 233 -7.15 5.98 -15.92
CA THR A 233 -6.60 5.93 -14.56
C THR A 233 -7.23 4.82 -13.73
N SER A 234 -6.39 4.01 -13.09
CA SER A 234 -6.80 3.02 -12.08
C SER A 234 -6.41 3.48 -10.68
N ILE A 235 -7.33 3.37 -9.72
CA ILE A 235 -7.13 3.79 -8.33
C ILE A 235 -7.39 2.61 -7.41
N ILE A 236 -6.37 2.21 -6.66
CA ILE A 236 -6.41 1.09 -5.74
C ILE A 236 -6.16 1.61 -4.34
N GLU A 237 -7.25 1.82 -3.60
CA GLU A 237 -7.18 2.17 -2.19
C GLU A 237 -6.96 0.92 -1.35
N ILE A 238 -5.91 0.94 -0.53
CA ILE A 238 -5.65 -0.07 0.49
C ILE A 238 -5.99 0.53 1.85
N VAL A 239 -7.10 0.12 2.42
CA VAL A 239 -7.44 0.45 3.81
C VAL A 239 -6.49 -0.33 4.72
N SER A 240 -5.64 0.42 5.41
CA SER A 240 -4.42 -0.06 6.03
C SER A 240 -4.37 0.27 7.51
N THR A 241 -3.59 -0.48 8.25
CA THR A 241 -3.30 -0.19 9.66
C THR A 241 -2.19 0.84 9.81
N CYS A 242 -2.25 1.63 10.88
CA CYS A 242 -1.14 2.43 11.40
C CYS A 242 -1.00 2.18 12.91
N ASN A 243 -0.45 1.01 13.26
CA ASN A 243 -0.37 0.56 14.66
C ASN A 243 0.35 1.56 15.57
N SER A 244 1.45 2.18 15.13
CA SER A 244 2.16 3.20 15.91
C SER A 244 1.34 4.50 16.04
N GLY A 245 0.76 5.01 14.94
CA GLY A 245 -0.07 6.21 14.97
C GLY A 245 -1.36 6.03 15.77
N TRP A 246 -1.95 4.83 15.74
CA TRP A 246 -3.15 4.49 16.52
C TRP A 246 -2.84 4.05 17.95
N LYS A 247 -1.56 3.91 18.32
CA LYS A 247 -1.11 3.44 19.64
C LYS A 247 -1.71 2.08 20.02
N LYS A 248 -1.70 1.14 19.07
CA LYS A 248 -2.26 -0.21 19.20
C LYS A 248 -1.23 -1.26 18.82
N SER A 249 -1.35 -2.47 19.35
CA SER A 249 -0.58 -3.61 18.82
C SER A 249 -1.03 -3.92 17.39
N PRO A 250 -0.23 -4.65 16.58
CA PRO A 250 -0.64 -5.07 15.24
C PRO A 250 -1.97 -5.85 15.23
N GLU A 251 -2.18 -6.74 16.18
CA GLU A 251 -3.43 -7.50 16.32
C GLU A 251 -4.62 -6.59 16.64
N GLN A 252 -4.47 -5.72 17.63
CA GLN A 252 -5.50 -4.73 17.98
C GLN A 252 -5.80 -3.78 16.82
N SER A 253 -4.79 -3.45 16.01
CA SER A 253 -4.96 -2.60 14.85
C SER A 253 -5.78 -3.29 13.76
N ASN A 254 -5.57 -4.58 13.51
CA ASN A 254 -6.38 -5.34 12.56
C ASN A 254 -7.86 -5.40 13.01
N LYS A 255 -8.10 -5.66 14.28
CA LYS A 255 -9.47 -5.67 14.83
C LYS A 255 -10.12 -4.29 14.72
N TRP A 256 -9.40 -3.24 15.09
CA TRP A 256 -9.89 -1.87 15.00
C TRP A 256 -10.16 -1.44 13.55
N LEU A 257 -9.33 -1.90 12.60
CA LEU A 257 -9.54 -1.69 11.17
C LEU A 257 -10.90 -2.24 10.73
N GLU A 258 -11.21 -3.48 11.11
CA GLU A 258 -12.48 -4.13 10.77
C GLU A 258 -13.68 -3.42 11.39
N GLU A 259 -13.57 -3.07 12.67
CA GLU A 259 -14.67 -2.49 13.45
C GLU A 259 -14.95 -1.02 13.10
N ASN A 260 -13.94 -0.25 12.71
CA ASN A 260 -14.06 1.21 12.56
C ASN A 260 -13.80 1.71 11.13
N MET A 261 -12.75 1.20 10.46
CA MET A 261 -12.40 1.69 9.12
C MET A 261 -13.35 1.15 8.05
N PHE A 262 -13.69 -0.14 8.09
CA PHE A 262 -14.53 -0.73 7.05
C PHE A 262 -15.97 -0.20 7.00
N PRO A 263 -16.62 0.17 8.12
CA PRO A 263 -17.91 0.86 8.05
C PRO A 263 -17.85 2.20 7.30
N GLN A 264 -16.75 2.96 7.46
CA GLN A 264 -16.54 4.23 6.77
C GLN A 264 -16.01 4.04 5.34
N TYR A 265 -15.17 3.04 5.14
CA TYR A 265 -14.49 2.72 3.89
C TYR A 265 -14.76 1.25 3.50
N PRO A 266 -15.98 0.90 3.06
CA PRO A 266 -16.34 -0.48 2.71
C PRO A 266 -15.47 -1.02 1.59
N LEU A 267 -15.01 -2.27 1.74
CA LEU A 267 -14.17 -2.95 0.74
C LEU A 267 -14.99 -3.36 -0.48
N GLY A 268 -14.36 -3.36 -1.65
CA GLY A 268 -14.95 -3.80 -2.91
C GLY A 268 -14.61 -2.92 -4.09
N ASP A 269 -15.08 -3.31 -5.25
CA ASP A 269 -14.95 -2.50 -6.47
C ASP A 269 -16.01 -1.40 -6.47
N LEU A 270 -15.58 -0.17 -6.68
CA LEU A 270 -16.42 1.04 -6.72
C LEU A 270 -16.72 1.46 -8.16
N LYS A 271 -15.81 1.14 -9.10
CA LYS A 271 -15.95 1.35 -10.53
C LYS A 271 -15.11 0.32 -11.28
N ASP A 272 -15.63 -0.23 -12.37
CA ASP A 272 -14.95 -1.22 -13.21
C ASP A 272 -15.53 -1.17 -14.63
N ILE A 273 -14.80 -0.55 -15.60
CA ILE A 273 -15.24 -0.34 -16.99
C ILE A 273 -14.16 -0.71 -18.02
#